data_9810130e594caea500982d5f88298408
#
_entry.id   9810130e594caea500982d5f88298408
#
_cell.length_a   1.000
_cell.length_b   1.000
_cell.length_c   1.000
_cell.angle_alpha   90.00
_cell.angle_beta   90.00
_cell.angle_gamma   90.00
#
_symmetry.space_group_name_H-M   'P 1'
#
loop_
_entity.id
_entity.type
_entity.pdbx_description
1 polymer ?
#
loop_
_entity_poly.entity_id
_entity_poly.type
_entity_poly.pdbx_seq_one_letter_code
_entity_poly.pdbx_strand_id
1 'polypeptide(L)'
;NDFLPAETPRWQYVERTLLSTAALYGYGEIRTPTFEHTELFQRGVGDTTDVVNKEMYTFTDKGDRSITLRPEGTAGICRAAIENGLLGDALPLKVSYVFNCFRYEKAQRGRFRQFHQFGVECYGATQPVTDAEVISLAWEGMQTLGLKDLTLAINSIGCPTCRAEYHKALRAYFESRREDLCETCKERLEKNPMRILDCKSPVCGEIAKGAPRVLDYLCDDCRSHFEKVQTLLKDADIPFTVDAGIVRGLDYYTRTVFEISIPGFPALCGGGRYGGLSKQLGGPDVEGIGFAMGLERLLMDCLLYTSPSPRDRG
;
A
#
# COMPACT_ATOMS: atom_id res chain seq x y z
N ASN A 1 5.41 7.94 -20.10
CA ASN A 1 4.99 7.54 -21.45
C ASN A 1 3.76 8.36 -21.84
N ASP A 2 3.62 8.59 -23.15
CA ASP A 2 2.41 9.18 -23.71
C ASP A 2 1.32 8.11 -23.82
N PHE A 3 0.09 8.51 -23.67
CA PHE A 3 -1.08 7.66 -23.93
C PHE A 3 -1.71 8.06 -25.27
N LEU A 4 -1.55 7.20 -26.24
CA LEU A 4 -2.04 7.48 -27.58
C LEU A 4 -3.54 7.16 -27.73
N PRO A 5 -4.25 7.77 -28.71
CA PRO A 5 -5.67 7.55 -28.90
C PRO A 5 -6.10 6.07 -29.03
N ALA A 6 -5.22 5.21 -29.53
CA ALA A 6 -5.48 3.77 -29.63
C ALA A 6 -5.43 3.04 -28.25
N GLU A 7 -4.73 3.58 -27.27
CA GLU A 7 -4.55 3.00 -25.93
C GLU A 7 -5.51 3.60 -24.90
N THR A 8 -5.84 4.88 -25.05
CA THR A 8 -6.69 5.64 -24.11
C THR A 8 -8.02 4.95 -23.78
N PRO A 9 -8.76 4.30 -24.70
CA PRO A 9 -10.00 3.61 -24.35
C PRO A 9 -9.83 2.50 -23.32
N ARG A 10 -8.68 1.81 -23.29
CA ARG A 10 -8.38 0.78 -22.30
C ARG A 10 -8.14 1.39 -20.91
N TRP A 11 -7.44 2.52 -20.85
CA TRP A 11 -7.24 3.29 -19.61
C TRP A 11 -8.57 3.74 -19.03
N GLN A 12 -9.40 4.37 -19.85
CA GLN A 12 -10.73 4.84 -19.46
C GLN A 12 -11.64 3.69 -18.99
N TYR A 13 -11.52 2.52 -19.60
CA TYR A 13 -12.27 1.34 -19.18
C TYR A 13 -11.85 0.89 -17.78
N VAL A 14 -10.54 0.76 -17.53
CA VAL A 14 -10.00 0.35 -16.22
C VAL A 14 -10.37 1.36 -15.14
N GLU A 15 -10.14 2.65 -15.37
CA GLU A 15 -10.45 3.71 -14.43
C GLU A 15 -11.94 3.74 -14.07
N ARG A 16 -12.83 3.72 -15.09
CA ARG A 16 -14.28 3.71 -14.87
C ARG A 16 -14.75 2.47 -14.13
N THR A 17 -14.23 1.30 -14.46
CA THR A 17 -14.61 0.05 -13.80
C THR A 17 -14.24 0.11 -12.32
N LEU A 18 -13.00 0.50 -11.98
CA LEU A 18 -12.54 0.57 -10.60
C LEU A 18 -13.30 1.65 -9.78
N LEU A 19 -13.52 2.84 -10.34
CA LEU A 19 -14.31 3.89 -9.69
C LEU A 19 -15.77 3.46 -9.51
N SER A 20 -16.37 2.78 -10.48
CA SER A 20 -17.74 2.27 -10.37
C SER A 20 -17.85 1.19 -9.31
N THR A 21 -16.89 0.27 -9.24
CA THR A 21 -16.82 -0.73 -8.15
C THR A 21 -16.70 -0.04 -6.79
N ALA A 22 -15.81 0.94 -6.64
CA ALA A 22 -15.68 1.70 -5.40
C ALA A 22 -16.98 2.42 -5.00
N ALA A 23 -17.71 2.98 -5.98
CA ALA A 23 -18.99 3.63 -5.73
C ALA A 23 -20.07 2.67 -5.18
N LEU A 24 -20.08 1.39 -5.60
CA LEU A 24 -20.96 0.36 -5.05
C LEU A 24 -20.70 0.09 -3.55
N TYR A 25 -19.46 0.28 -3.11
CA TYR A 25 -19.06 0.19 -1.70
C TYR A 25 -19.22 1.51 -0.92
N GLY A 26 -19.78 2.55 -1.57
CA GLY A 26 -20.04 3.85 -0.96
C GLY A 26 -18.83 4.79 -0.92
N TYR A 27 -17.80 4.56 -1.72
CA TYR A 27 -16.63 5.45 -1.83
C TYR A 27 -16.89 6.58 -2.83
N GLY A 28 -16.74 7.83 -2.36
CA GLY A 28 -16.78 9.02 -3.22
C GLY A 28 -15.42 9.36 -3.80
N GLU A 29 -15.37 9.92 -5.02
CA GLU A 29 -14.10 10.33 -5.62
C GLU A 29 -13.55 11.58 -4.94
N ILE A 30 -12.24 11.56 -4.62
CA ILE A 30 -11.46 12.71 -4.13
C ILE A 30 -10.27 12.97 -5.06
N ARG A 31 -9.96 14.25 -5.27
CA ARG A 31 -8.78 14.67 -6.05
C ARG A 31 -7.93 15.64 -5.24
N THR A 32 -6.64 15.40 -5.19
CA THR A 32 -5.65 16.24 -4.50
C THR A 32 -4.67 16.85 -5.48
N PRO A 33 -3.93 17.92 -5.12
CA PRO A 33 -2.87 18.49 -5.95
C PRO A 33 -1.80 17.45 -6.32
N THR A 34 -1.15 17.66 -7.47
CA THR A 34 -0.06 16.81 -7.94
C THR A 34 1.21 16.96 -7.11
N PHE A 35 1.39 18.10 -6.47
CA PHE A 35 2.53 18.41 -5.62
C PHE A 35 2.05 18.89 -4.25
N GLU A 36 2.87 18.66 -3.24
CA GLU A 36 2.64 18.98 -1.84
C GLU A 36 3.91 19.53 -1.21
N HIS A 37 3.80 20.11 -0.03
CA HIS A 37 4.97 20.40 0.79
C HIS A 37 5.72 19.11 1.12
N THR A 38 7.04 19.13 0.99
CA THR A 38 7.90 17.94 1.21
C THR A 38 7.70 17.33 2.59
N GLU A 39 7.48 18.16 3.61
CA GLU A 39 7.23 17.73 4.99
C GLU A 39 6.03 16.78 5.13
N LEU A 40 5.01 16.90 4.27
CA LEU A 40 3.86 16.01 4.28
C LEU A 40 4.29 14.55 4.12
N PHE A 41 5.16 14.29 3.16
CA PHE A 41 5.63 12.94 2.88
C PHE A 41 6.68 12.47 3.88
N GLN A 42 7.55 13.36 4.37
CA GLN A 42 8.52 13.04 5.41
C GLN A 42 7.82 12.55 6.69
N ARG A 43 6.79 13.28 7.13
CA ARG A 43 5.99 12.90 8.30
C ARG A 43 5.11 11.69 8.04
N GLY A 44 4.39 11.69 6.91
CA GLY A 44 3.37 10.67 6.64
C GLY A 44 3.93 9.33 6.20
N VAL A 45 4.93 9.32 5.30
CA VAL A 45 5.47 8.08 4.71
C VAL A 45 6.58 7.46 5.57
N GLY A 46 7.34 8.30 6.27
CA GLY A 46 8.41 7.91 7.20
C GLY A 46 9.81 8.09 6.64
N ASP A 47 10.68 8.69 7.47
CA ASP A 47 12.08 9.03 7.14
C ASP A 47 12.96 7.83 6.83
N THR A 48 12.54 6.60 7.20
CA THR A 48 13.33 5.39 7.00
C THR A 48 13.02 4.69 5.68
N THR A 49 12.03 5.18 4.93
CA THR A 49 11.58 4.55 3.69
C THR A 49 12.47 4.93 2.50
N ASP A 50 12.65 3.99 1.57
CA ASP A 50 13.37 4.27 0.33
C ASP A 50 12.65 5.36 -0.50
N VAL A 51 11.32 5.43 -0.40
CA VAL A 51 10.49 6.45 -1.07
C VAL A 51 10.93 7.84 -0.65
N VAL A 52 11.01 8.12 0.65
CA VAL A 52 11.40 9.44 1.17
C VAL A 52 12.89 9.72 0.95
N ASN A 53 13.75 8.74 1.17
CA ASN A 53 15.19 8.95 1.13
C ASN A 53 15.79 9.03 -0.29
N LYS A 54 15.18 8.35 -1.29
CA LYS A 54 15.82 8.15 -2.59
C LYS A 54 14.93 8.39 -3.80
N GLU A 55 13.60 8.37 -3.63
CA GLU A 55 12.69 8.27 -4.77
C GLU A 55 11.81 9.50 -4.99
N MET A 56 11.78 10.47 -4.06
CA MET A 56 10.99 11.69 -4.21
C MET A 56 11.59 12.65 -5.23
N TYR A 57 10.72 13.24 -6.07
CA TYR A 57 11.03 14.40 -6.89
C TYR A 57 10.76 15.67 -6.09
N THR A 58 11.81 16.23 -5.51
CA THR A 58 11.74 17.43 -4.65
C THR A 58 12.44 18.60 -5.30
N PHE A 59 11.85 19.79 -5.23
CA PHE A 59 12.40 21.04 -5.75
C PHE A 59 11.97 22.24 -4.90
N THR A 60 12.66 23.34 -5.03
CA THR A 60 12.29 24.61 -4.38
C THR A 60 11.45 25.44 -5.35
N ASP A 61 10.31 25.95 -4.89
CA ASP A 61 9.46 26.83 -5.68
C ASP A 61 9.95 28.30 -5.63
N LYS A 62 9.27 29.19 -6.34
CA LYS A 62 9.61 30.61 -6.36
C LYS A 62 9.45 31.35 -5.01
N GLY A 63 8.81 30.73 -4.05
CA GLY A 63 8.63 31.24 -2.70
C GLY A 63 9.55 30.57 -1.67
N ASP A 64 10.64 29.94 -2.13
CA ASP A 64 11.63 29.21 -1.32
C ASP A 64 11.06 28.08 -0.48
N ARG A 65 9.92 27.50 -0.91
CA ARG A 65 9.29 26.37 -0.24
C ARG A 65 9.75 25.06 -0.87
N SER A 66 10.05 24.05 -0.04
CA SER A 66 10.37 22.70 -0.51
C SER A 66 9.09 21.97 -0.91
N ILE A 67 9.00 21.63 -2.18
CA ILE A 67 7.83 21.02 -2.83
C ILE A 67 8.22 19.66 -3.40
N THR A 68 7.33 18.68 -3.28
CA THR A 68 7.53 17.31 -3.78
C THR A 68 6.36 16.89 -4.66
N LEU A 69 6.65 16.32 -5.82
CA LEU A 69 5.65 15.61 -6.61
C LEU A 69 5.19 14.39 -5.82
N ARG A 70 3.88 14.18 -5.66
CA ARG A 70 3.33 13.10 -4.82
C ARG A 70 3.88 11.72 -5.22
N PRO A 71 4.55 11.00 -4.31
CA PRO A 71 5.06 9.65 -4.56
C PRO A 71 4.00 8.58 -4.30
N GLU A 72 2.91 8.93 -3.62
CA GLU A 72 1.77 8.08 -3.25
C GLU A 72 0.55 8.96 -2.90
N GLY A 73 -0.62 8.35 -2.71
CA GLY A 73 -1.86 9.10 -2.51
C GLY A 73 -2.29 9.33 -1.07
N THR A 74 -2.01 8.39 -0.19
CA THR A 74 -2.60 8.31 1.15
C THR A 74 -2.33 9.54 2.01
N ALA A 75 -1.08 10.04 2.04
CA ALA A 75 -0.71 11.22 2.84
C ALA A 75 -1.43 12.49 2.36
N GLY A 76 -1.49 12.72 1.03
CA GLY A 76 -2.19 13.86 0.44
C GLY A 76 -3.69 13.83 0.70
N ILE A 77 -4.30 12.65 0.65
CA ILE A 77 -5.73 12.45 0.95
C ILE A 77 -6.01 12.68 2.44
N CYS A 78 -5.16 12.14 3.31
CA CYS A 78 -5.28 12.34 4.75
C CYS A 78 -5.21 13.84 5.10
N ARG A 79 -4.23 14.58 4.55
CA ARG A 79 -4.13 16.04 4.70
C ARG A 79 -5.41 16.73 4.21
N ALA A 80 -5.89 16.37 3.02
CA ALA A 80 -7.11 16.97 2.46
C ALA A 80 -8.32 16.72 3.35
N ALA A 81 -8.47 15.52 3.91
CA ALA A 81 -9.54 15.18 4.84
C ALA A 81 -9.45 16.00 6.14
N ILE A 82 -8.24 16.22 6.68
CA ILE A 82 -8.01 17.05 7.87
C ILE A 82 -8.35 18.51 7.61
N GLU A 83 -7.77 19.11 6.57
CA GLU A 83 -7.90 20.55 6.27
C GLU A 83 -9.33 20.96 5.91
N ASN A 84 -10.11 20.04 5.33
CA ASN A 84 -11.52 20.28 5.00
C ASN A 84 -12.50 19.80 6.08
N GLY A 85 -12.02 19.38 7.26
CA GLY A 85 -12.85 18.97 8.38
C GLY A 85 -13.61 17.66 8.19
N LEU A 86 -13.33 16.89 7.14
CA LEU A 86 -14.08 15.69 6.79
C LEU A 86 -13.97 14.57 7.84
N LEU A 87 -12.95 14.60 8.68
CA LEU A 87 -12.76 13.64 9.79
C LEU A 87 -13.56 14.02 11.05
N GLY A 88 -14.17 15.20 11.08
CA GLY A 88 -15.08 15.65 12.14
C GLY A 88 -16.55 15.40 11.84
N ASP A 89 -16.88 15.03 10.61
CA ASP A 89 -18.24 14.73 10.16
C ASP A 89 -18.65 13.27 10.44
N ALA A 90 -19.66 12.79 9.73
CA ALA A 90 -20.10 11.40 9.86
C ALA A 90 -19.01 10.41 9.39
N LEU A 91 -18.59 9.54 10.29
CA LEU A 91 -17.64 8.45 10.00
C LEU A 91 -18.40 7.12 9.77
N PRO A 92 -17.88 6.20 8.93
CA PRO A 92 -16.60 6.27 8.26
C PRO A 92 -16.60 7.17 7.03
N LEU A 93 -15.53 7.97 6.85
CA LEU A 93 -15.27 8.66 5.58
C LEU A 93 -14.68 7.65 4.59
N LYS A 94 -15.35 7.45 3.45
CA LYS A 94 -14.90 6.55 2.37
C LYS A 94 -14.61 7.35 1.10
N VAL A 95 -13.37 7.34 0.66
CA VAL A 95 -12.92 8.07 -0.54
C VAL A 95 -12.11 7.19 -1.48
N SER A 96 -12.29 7.39 -2.78
CA SER A 96 -11.53 6.74 -3.85
C SER A 96 -10.84 7.75 -4.74
N TYR A 97 -9.79 7.36 -5.42
CA TYR A 97 -9.03 8.25 -6.30
C TYR A 97 -8.40 7.52 -7.47
N VAL A 98 -8.22 8.28 -8.57
CA VAL A 98 -7.34 7.94 -9.69
C VAL A 98 -6.47 9.14 -9.99
N PHE A 99 -5.16 8.97 -9.89
CA PHE A 99 -4.21 10.03 -10.24
C PHE A 99 -2.80 9.50 -10.50
N ASN A 100 -1.97 10.35 -11.12
CA ASN A 100 -0.57 10.06 -11.33
C ASN A 100 0.27 10.27 -10.06
N CYS A 101 1.29 9.42 -9.88
CA CYS A 101 2.33 9.51 -8.86
C CYS A 101 3.71 9.55 -9.50
N PHE A 102 4.72 9.98 -8.74
CA PHE A 102 6.08 10.20 -9.23
C PHE A 102 7.11 9.60 -8.28
N ARG A 103 7.96 8.68 -8.79
CA ARG A 103 9.08 8.11 -8.03
C ARG A 103 10.31 7.98 -8.89
N TYR A 104 11.45 8.39 -8.36
CA TYR A 104 12.74 8.24 -9.02
C TYR A 104 13.27 6.81 -8.85
N GLU A 105 12.49 5.84 -9.33
CA GLU A 105 12.89 4.44 -9.33
C GLU A 105 13.77 4.10 -10.55
N LYS A 106 14.56 3.03 -10.42
CA LYS A 106 15.23 2.45 -11.59
C LYS A 106 14.16 1.91 -12.54
N ALA A 107 14.17 2.42 -13.77
CA ALA A 107 13.23 2.00 -14.80
C ALA A 107 13.35 0.50 -15.07
N GLN A 108 12.23 -0.22 -14.96
CA GLN A 108 12.10 -1.63 -15.28
C GLN A 108 10.64 -1.92 -15.67
N ARG A 109 10.38 -3.11 -16.21
CA ARG A 109 9.03 -3.49 -16.63
C ARG A 109 8.01 -3.31 -15.49
N GLY A 110 6.94 -2.56 -15.74
CA GLY A 110 5.89 -2.25 -14.75
C GLY A 110 6.30 -1.25 -13.66
N ARG A 111 7.46 -0.58 -13.78
CA ARG A 111 7.90 0.52 -12.90
C ARG A 111 8.31 1.72 -13.73
N PHE A 112 7.57 2.78 -13.58
CA PHE A 112 7.76 4.06 -14.28
C PHE A 112 8.01 5.17 -13.27
N ARG A 113 8.71 6.22 -13.70
CA ARG A 113 8.95 7.40 -12.85
C ARG A 113 7.71 8.24 -12.68
N GLN A 114 6.84 8.27 -13.68
CA GLN A 114 5.43 8.70 -13.56
C GLN A 114 4.57 7.47 -13.80
N PHE A 115 3.64 7.21 -12.89
CA PHE A 115 2.73 6.07 -12.94
C PHE A 115 1.38 6.47 -12.36
N HIS A 116 0.34 5.69 -12.64
CA HIS A 116 -1.02 5.97 -12.17
C HIS A 116 -1.43 4.97 -11.09
N GLN A 117 -2.11 5.49 -10.09
CA GLN A 117 -2.70 4.68 -9.03
C GLN A 117 -4.21 4.90 -9.01
N PHE A 118 -4.95 3.80 -8.92
CA PHE A 118 -6.27 3.78 -8.31
C PHE A 118 -6.09 3.38 -6.85
N GLY A 119 -6.82 4.02 -5.95
CA GLY A 119 -6.82 3.64 -4.55
C GLY A 119 -8.09 4.05 -3.83
N VAL A 120 -8.25 3.51 -2.63
CA VAL A 120 -9.33 3.87 -1.70
C VAL A 120 -8.76 4.07 -0.31
N GLU A 121 -9.39 4.97 0.45
CA GLU A 121 -9.09 5.21 1.86
C GLU A 121 -10.40 5.26 2.65
N CYS A 122 -10.46 4.54 3.77
CA CYS A 122 -11.57 4.53 4.71
C CYS A 122 -11.07 4.97 6.07
N TYR A 123 -11.58 6.09 6.58
CA TYR A 123 -11.19 6.66 7.88
C TYR A 123 -12.30 6.49 8.90
N GLY A 124 -11.93 6.22 10.16
CA GLY A 124 -12.85 6.22 11.29
C GLY A 124 -13.57 4.90 11.55
N ALA A 125 -13.18 3.82 10.87
CA ALA A 125 -13.70 2.48 11.12
C ALA A 125 -12.58 1.55 11.60
N THR A 126 -12.65 1.11 12.85
CA THR A 126 -11.61 0.29 13.51
C THR A 126 -11.92 -1.21 13.50
N GLN A 127 -13.11 -1.59 13.04
CA GLN A 127 -13.60 -2.96 13.10
C GLN A 127 -12.98 -3.85 12.01
N PRO A 128 -12.74 -5.15 12.28
CA PRO A 128 -12.18 -6.09 11.29
C PRO A 128 -13.01 -6.22 10.01
N VAL A 129 -14.31 -5.94 10.07
CA VAL A 129 -15.19 -5.98 8.90
C VAL A 129 -14.79 -4.94 7.85
N THR A 130 -14.26 -3.80 8.26
CA THR A 130 -13.77 -2.78 7.33
C THR A 130 -12.51 -3.25 6.60
N ASP A 131 -11.63 -4.00 7.28
CA ASP A 131 -10.46 -4.60 6.64
C ASP A 131 -10.90 -5.60 5.54
N ALA A 132 -11.85 -6.47 5.89
CA ALA A 132 -12.41 -7.43 4.94
C ALA A 132 -13.12 -6.73 3.77
N GLU A 133 -13.90 -5.66 4.03
CA GLU A 133 -14.57 -4.87 2.99
C GLU A 133 -13.55 -4.25 2.00
N VAL A 134 -12.49 -3.62 2.52
CA VAL A 134 -11.46 -2.98 1.70
C VAL A 134 -10.72 -4.02 0.84
N ILE A 135 -10.42 -5.18 1.41
CA ILE A 135 -9.81 -6.30 0.67
C ILE A 135 -10.78 -6.83 -0.39
N SER A 136 -12.07 -7.00 -0.05
CA SER A 136 -13.11 -7.47 -0.97
C SER A 136 -13.28 -6.52 -2.15
N LEU A 137 -13.30 -5.21 -1.91
CA LEU A 137 -13.35 -4.20 -2.97
C LEU A 137 -12.16 -4.32 -3.93
N ALA A 138 -10.95 -4.48 -3.38
CA ALA A 138 -9.76 -4.66 -4.21
C ALA A 138 -9.83 -5.94 -5.05
N TRP A 139 -10.28 -7.04 -4.45
CA TRP A 139 -10.45 -8.33 -5.09
C TRP A 139 -11.51 -8.28 -6.20
N GLU A 140 -12.71 -7.77 -5.90
CA GLU A 140 -13.82 -7.64 -6.84
C GLU A 140 -13.49 -6.70 -8.00
N GLY A 141 -12.83 -5.57 -7.73
CA GLY A 141 -12.39 -4.65 -8.78
C GLY A 141 -11.48 -5.32 -9.80
N MET A 142 -10.57 -6.17 -9.35
CA MET A 142 -9.70 -6.94 -10.24
C MET A 142 -10.46 -8.04 -10.99
N GLN A 143 -11.37 -8.75 -10.33
CA GLN A 143 -12.21 -9.76 -10.98
C GLN A 143 -13.13 -9.15 -12.05
N THR A 144 -13.71 -7.98 -11.78
CA THR A 144 -14.56 -7.25 -12.73
C THR A 144 -13.77 -6.81 -13.96
N LEU A 145 -12.47 -6.53 -13.82
CA LEU A 145 -11.56 -6.30 -14.95
C LEU A 145 -11.20 -7.58 -15.72
N GLY A 146 -11.68 -8.75 -15.27
CA GLY A 146 -11.44 -10.04 -15.93
C GLY A 146 -10.13 -10.71 -15.52
N LEU A 147 -9.46 -10.24 -14.47
CA LEU A 147 -8.24 -10.87 -13.98
C LEU A 147 -8.54 -12.22 -13.35
N LYS A 148 -7.73 -13.22 -13.70
CA LYS A 148 -7.80 -14.59 -13.19
C LYS A 148 -6.53 -14.92 -12.41
N ASP A 149 -6.56 -16.03 -11.70
CA ASP A 149 -5.40 -16.55 -10.95
C ASP A 149 -4.85 -15.57 -9.92
N LEU A 150 -5.74 -14.71 -9.37
CA LEU A 150 -5.37 -13.78 -8.30
C LEU A 150 -4.95 -14.54 -7.05
N THR A 151 -3.87 -14.10 -6.43
CA THR A 151 -3.41 -14.56 -5.12
C THR A 151 -3.46 -13.41 -4.13
N LEU A 152 -4.20 -13.62 -3.04
CA LEU A 152 -4.24 -12.70 -1.91
C LEU A 152 -3.34 -13.22 -0.80
N ALA A 153 -2.38 -12.43 -0.39
CA ALA A 153 -1.57 -12.69 0.78
C ALA A 153 -1.84 -11.62 1.84
N ILE A 154 -2.09 -12.05 3.07
CA ILE A 154 -2.40 -11.17 4.21
C ILE A 154 -1.43 -11.39 5.35
N ASN A 155 -1.19 -10.35 6.14
CA ASN A 155 -0.40 -10.42 7.37
C ASN A 155 -0.95 -9.45 8.41
N SER A 156 -0.53 -9.59 9.66
CA SER A 156 -0.68 -8.56 10.69
C SER A 156 0.70 -8.13 11.17
N ILE A 157 1.01 -6.85 11.05
CA ILE A 157 2.25 -6.28 11.59
C ILE A 157 2.08 -5.73 13.01
N GLY A 158 0.94 -6.00 13.63
CA GLY A 158 0.61 -5.61 14.99
C GLY A 158 0.45 -4.11 15.23
N CYS A 159 0.05 -3.76 16.43
CA CYS A 159 0.01 -2.38 16.92
C CYS A 159 1.41 -1.92 17.40
N PRO A 160 1.59 -0.64 17.79
CA PRO A 160 2.86 -0.16 18.30
C PRO A 160 3.42 -0.99 19.47
N THR A 161 2.56 -1.50 20.36
CA THR A 161 2.98 -2.36 21.49
C THR A 161 3.54 -3.69 21.00
N CYS A 162 2.84 -4.38 20.09
CA CYS A 162 3.32 -5.62 19.47
C CYS A 162 4.68 -5.41 18.77
N ARG A 163 4.78 -4.30 18.02
CA ARG A 163 6.02 -3.97 17.30
C ARG A 163 7.21 -3.70 18.21
N ALA A 164 6.99 -3.09 19.37
CA ALA A 164 8.07 -2.85 20.33
C ALA A 164 8.75 -4.16 20.76
N GLU A 165 7.97 -5.17 21.12
CA GLU A 165 8.49 -6.48 21.50
C GLU A 165 9.10 -7.24 20.31
N TYR A 166 8.43 -7.19 19.16
CA TYR A 166 8.92 -7.81 17.94
C TYR A 166 10.25 -7.20 17.46
N HIS A 167 10.40 -5.87 17.54
CA HIS A 167 11.65 -5.20 17.17
C HIS A 167 12.82 -5.62 18.09
N LYS A 168 12.57 -5.87 19.38
CA LYS A 168 13.60 -6.40 20.29
C LYS A 168 14.07 -7.78 19.81
N ALA A 169 13.13 -8.67 19.49
CA ALA A 169 13.44 -10.01 18.99
C ALA A 169 14.18 -9.98 17.65
N LEU A 170 13.72 -9.13 16.69
CA LEU A 170 14.39 -8.95 15.41
C LEU A 170 15.80 -8.39 15.56
N ARG A 171 16.00 -7.38 16.42
CA ARG A 171 17.34 -6.83 16.68
C ARG A 171 18.27 -7.90 17.25
N ALA A 172 17.84 -8.64 18.24
CA ALA A 172 18.65 -9.72 18.81
C ALA A 172 19.03 -10.78 17.76
N TYR A 173 18.08 -11.14 16.89
CA TYR A 173 18.31 -12.10 15.82
C TYR A 173 19.29 -11.60 14.76
N PHE A 174 19.11 -10.38 14.24
CA PHE A 174 19.98 -9.83 13.20
C PHE A 174 21.34 -9.35 13.73
N GLU A 175 21.42 -8.90 14.99
CA GLU A 175 22.68 -8.52 15.59
C GLU A 175 23.67 -9.68 15.65
N SER A 176 23.20 -10.90 15.95
CA SER A 176 24.03 -12.09 15.92
C SER A 176 24.55 -12.50 14.54
N ARG A 177 24.07 -11.82 13.48
CA ARG A 177 24.40 -12.05 12.06
C ARG A 177 24.81 -10.77 11.33
N ARG A 178 25.16 -9.74 12.10
CA ARG A 178 25.43 -8.38 11.60
C ARG A 178 26.48 -8.35 10.48
N GLU A 179 27.52 -9.14 10.63
CA GLU A 179 28.64 -9.19 9.67
C GLU A 179 28.21 -9.71 8.29
N ASP A 180 27.19 -10.57 8.23
CA ASP A 180 26.68 -11.15 7.00
C ASP A 180 25.65 -10.25 6.30
N LEU A 181 25.18 -9.18 6.96
CA LEU A 181 24.22 -8.24 6.39
C LEU A 181 24.88 -7.28 5.41
N CYS A 182 24.16 -6.92 4.35
CA CYS A 182 24.59 -5.84 3.48
C CYS A 182 24.56 -4.49 4.21
N GLU A 183 25.34 -3.49 3.76
CA GLU A 183 25.49 -2.18 4.42
C GLU A 183 24.13 -1.49 4.68
N THR A 184 23.21 -1.52 3.69
CA THR A 184 21.86 -0.98 3.88
C THR A 184 21.10 -1.69 5.01
N CYS A 185 21.30 -3.01 5.19
CA CYS A 185 20.64 -3.75 6.27
C CYS A 185 21.29 -3.51 7.62
N LYS A 186 22.59 -3.22 7.70
CA LYS A 186 23.25 -2.74 8.92
C LYS A 186 22.66 -1.42 9.40
N GLU A 187 22.41 -0.46 8.48
CA GLU A 187 21.71 0.79 8.80
C GLU A 187 20.25 0.56 9.23
N ARG A 188 19.55 -0.34 8.52
CA ARG A 188 18.15 -0.71 8.84
C ARG A 188 18.02 -1.37 10.19
N LEU A 189 19.00 -2.13 10.61
CA LEU A 189 19.05 -2.77 11.94
C LEU A 189 18.95 -1.74 13.08
N GLU A 190 19.59 -0.59 12.92
CA GLU A 190 19.55 0.50 13.90
C GLU A 190 18.22 1.27 13.87
N LYS A 191 17.70 1.54 12.66
CA LYS A 191 16.53 2.41 12.48
C LYS A 191 15.22 1.63 12.52
N ASN A 192 15.08 0.60 11.67
CA ASN A 192 13.86 -0.19 11.53
C ASN A 192 14.20 -1.63 11.06
N PRO A 193 14.41 -2.57 11.99
CA PRO A 193 14.84 -3.93 11.67
C PRO A 193 13.83 -4.71 10.81
N MET A 194 12.54 -4.36 10.82
CA MET A 194 11.54 -4.98 9.94
C MET A 194 11.87 -4.79 8.45
N ARG A 195 12.58 -3.71 8.09
CA ARG A 195 12.99 -3.44 6.71
C ARG A 195 14.04 -4.42 6.18
N ILE A 196 14.69 -5.18 7.06
CA ILE A 196 15.64 -6.23 6.65
C ILE A 196 14.89 -7.40 6.02
N LEU A 197 13.65 -7.66 6.45
CA LEU A 197 12.80 -8.74 5.92
C LEU A 197 12.45 -8.55 4.44
N ASP A 198 12.42 -7.30 3.96
CA ASP A 198 12.16 -6.94 2.55
C ASP A 198 13.45 -6.62 1.77
N CYS A 199 14.59 -7.14 2.23
CA CYS A 199 15.85 -6.89 1.54
C CYS A 199 15.97 -7.73 0.26
N LYS A 200 16.35 -7.07 -0.84
CA LYS A 200 16.54 -7.72 -2.16
C LYS A 200 17.88 -8.44 -2.31
N SER A 201 18.79 -8.27 -1.35
CA SER A 201 20.05 -9.03 -1.32
C SER A 201 19.78 -10.52 -1.06
N PRO A 202 20.26 -11.43 -1.90
CA PRO A 202 20.07 -12.89 -1.67
C PRO A 202 20.53 -13.34 -0.30
N VAL A 203 21.68 -12.85 0.19
CA VAL A 203 22.24 -13.20 1.50
C VAL A 203 21.31 -12.74 2.62
N CYS A 204 20.90 -11.46 2.62
CA CYS A 204 19.97 -10.94 3.62
C CYS A 204 18.60 -11.65 3.55
N GLY A 205 18.14 -12.01 2.36
CA GLY A 205 16.89 -12.75 2.16
C GLY A 205 16.95 -14.16 2.78
N GLU A 206 18.07 -14.87 2.64
CA GLU A 206 18.25 -16.17 3.29
C GLU A 206 18.29 -16.04 4.82
N ILE A 207 19.01 -15.05 5.34
CA ILE A 207 19.04 -14.76 6.78
C ILE A 207 17.62 -14.43 7.30
N ALA A 208 16.86 -13.65 6.55
CA ALA A 208 15.50 -13.24 6.92
C ALA A 208 14.50 -14.40 7.03
N LYS A 209 14.69 -15.50 6.29
CA LYS A 209 13.83 -16.69 6.39
C LYS A 209 13.80 -17.33 7.77
N GLY A 210 14.88 -17.22 8.54
CA GLY A 210 14.98 -17.74 9.91
C GLY A 210 14.60 -16.72 10.99
N ALA A 211 14.19 -15.51 10.61
CA ALA A 211 13.85 -14.47 11.58
C ALA A 211 12.54 -14.76 12.33
N PRO A 212 12.38 -14.26 13.56
CA PRO A 212 11.12 -14.33 14.29
C PRO A 212 9.95 -13.80 13.45
N ARG A 213 8.78 -14.38 13.60
CA ARG A 213 7.57 -13.95 12.89
C ARG A 213 6.76 -12.97 13.74
N VAL A 214 6.28 -11.88 13.14
CA VAL A 214 5.48 -10.87 13.86
C VAL A 214 4.22 -11.46 14.50
N LEU A 215 3.64 -12.50 13.88
CA LEU A 215 2.42 -13.15 14.36
C LEU A 215 2.58 -13.79 15.75
N ASP A 216 3.80 -14.15 16.15
CA ASP A 216 4.09 -14.74 17.45
C ASP A 216 4.16 -13.68 18.57
N TYR A 217 4.20 -12.40 18.20
CA TYR A 217 4.30 -11.23 19.09
C TYR A 217 3.03 -10.40 19.14
N LEU A 218 1.94 -10.84 18.54
CA LEU A 218 0.67 -10.12 18.57
C LEU A 218 0.07 -10.15 19.97
N CYS A 219 -0.37 -8.99 20.46
CA CYS A 219 -1.26 -8.92 21.63
C CYS A 219 -2.63 -9.53 21.32
N ASP A 220 -3.41 -9.83 22.34
CA ASP A 220 -4.72 -10.50 22.20
C ASP A 220 -5.65 -9.71 21.26
N ASP A 221 -5.69 -8.38 21.36
CA ASP A 221 -6.51 -7.53 20.50
C ASP A 221 -6.11 -7.64 19.03
N CYS A 222 -4.81 -7.59 18.72
CA CYS A 222 -4.31 -7.70 17.35
C CYS A 222 -4.51 -9.11 16.79
N ARG A 223 -4.36 -10.13 17.62
CA ARG A 223 -4.60 -11.53 17.25
C ARG A 223 -6.08 -11.75 16.94
N SER A 224 -6.97 -11.36 17.84
CA SER A 224 -8.41 -11.46 17.67
C SER A 224 -8.92 -10.69 16.46
N HIS A 225 -8.39 -9.47 16.23
CA HIS A 225 -8.69 -8.68 15.04
C HIS A 225 -8.31 -9.43 13.76
N PHE A 226 -7.09 -9.95 13.69
CA PHE A 226 -6.58 -10.64 12.50
C PHE A 226 -7.31 -11.97 12.24
N GLU A 227 -7.64 -12.72 13.29
CA GLU A 227 -8.45 -13.94 13.18
C GLU A 227 -9.85 -13.64 12.65
N LYS A 228 -10.46 -12.52 13.09
CA LYS A 228 -11.78 -12.09 12.59
C LYS A 228 -11.73 -11.66 11.13
N VAL A 229 -10.67 -10.96 10.68
CA VAL A 229 -10.47 -10.64 9.26
C VAL A 229 -10.40 -11.92 8.43
N GLN A 230 -9.62 -12.92 8.87
CA GLN A 230 -9.52 -14.21 8.17
C GLN A 230 -10.87 -14.93 8.07
N THR A 231 -11.68 -14.90 9.15
CA THR A 231 -13.02 -15.48 9.16
C THR A 231 -13.91 -14.79 8.12
N LEU A 232 -13.95 -13.46 8.12
CA LEU A 232 -14.77 -12.66 7.19
C LEU A 232 -14.38 -12.87 5.72
N LEU A 233 -13.09 -13.00 5.42
CA LEU A 233 -12.63 -13.32 4.06
C LEU A 233 -13.05 -14.73 3.62
N LYS A 234 -13.03 -15.71 4.54
CA LYS A 234 -13.56 -17.06 4.25
C LYS A 234 -15.07 -17.05 4.01
N ASP A 235 -15.81 -16.29 4.84
CA ASP A 235 -17.26 -16.15 4.71
C ASP A 235 -17.66 -15.44 3.40
N ALA A 236 -16.74 -14.64 2.83
CA ALA A 236 -16.89 -13.97 1.53
C ALA A 236 -16.33 -14.79 0.34
N ASP A 237 -15.94 -16.06 0.55
CA ASP A 237 -15.34 -16.94 -0.45
C ASP A 237 -14.10 -16.34 -1.14
N ILE A 238 -13.34 -15.49 -0.44
CA ILE A 238 -12.08 -14.93 -0.94
C ILE A 238 -10.90 -15.79 -0.46
N PRO A 239 -10.23 -16.51 -1.36
CA PRO A 239 -9.09 -17.32 -0.99
C PRO A 239 -7.89 -16.44 -0.63
N PHE A 240 -7.19 -16.80 0.44
CA PHE A 240 -5.99 -16.07 0.88
C PHE A 240 -4.94 -17.01 1.48
N THR A 241 -3.72 -16.51 1.56
CA THR A 241 -2.62 -17.10 2.33
C THR A 241 -2.17 -16.13 3.41
N VAL A 242 -1.77 -16.65 4.57
CA VAL A 242 -1.11 -15.86 5.60
C VAL A 242 0.39 -15.88 5.34
N ASP A 243 0.96 -14.71 5.02
CA ASP A 243 2.39 -14.56 4.73
C ASP A 243 3.04 -13.58 5.70
N ALA A 244 3.71 -14.09 6.71
CA ALA A 244 4.40 -13.31 7.72
C ALA A 244 5.60 -12.49 7.15
N GLY A 245 6.02 -12.75 5.93
CA GLY A 245 7.08 -12.02 5.23
C GLY A 245 6.61 -10.70 4.63
N ILE A 246 5.29 -10.46 4.52
CA ILE A 246 4.80 -9.19 4.01
C ILE A 246 5.07 -8.07 5.01
N VAL A 247 6.00 -7.19 4.65
CA VAL A 247 6.24 -5.88 5.27
C VAL A 247 6.09 -4.81 4.21
N ARG A 248 5.20 -3.85 4.44
CA ARG A 248 4.91 -2.79 3.47
C ARG A 248 6.03 -1.76 3.40
N GLY A 249 6.18 -1.15 2.24
CA GLY A 249 7.20 -0.15 1.94
C GLY A 249 7.04 1.21 2.66
N LEU A 250 6.00 1.42 3.46
CA LEU A 250 5.64 2.67 4.12
C LEU A 250 5.49 2.43 5.62
N ASP A 251 5.95 3.35 6.45
CA ASP A 251 6.08 3.14 7.90
C ASP A 251 4.77 3.37 8.68
N TYR A 252 3.74 3.94 8.06
CA TYR A 252 2.47 4.24 8.72
C TYR A 252 1.59 3.01 8.99
N TYR A 253 1.84 1.88 8.35
CA TYR A 253 0.98 0.70 8.50
C TYR A 253 0.98 0.13 9.92
N THR A 254 -0.19 -0.38 10.32
CA THR A 254 -0.43 -1.08 11.59
C THR A 254 -1.40 -2.24 11.34
N ARG A 255 -1.40 -3.25 12.23
CA ARG A 255 -2.33 -4.38 12.16
C ARG A 255 -2.34 -5.05 10.78
N THR A 256 -3.49 -5.10 10.10
CA THR A 256 -3.68 -5.80 8.83
C THR A 256 -2.92 -5.14 7.68
N VAL A 257 -2.16 -5.93 6.96
CA VAL A 257 -1.56 -5.57 5.67
C VAL A 257 -1.84 -6.68 4.65
N PHE A 258 -1.93 -6.32 3.37
CA PHE A 258 -2.21 -7.30 2.32
C PHE A 258 -1.58 -6.91 0.99
N GLU A 259 -1.41 -7.91 0.15
CA GLU A 259 -1.01 -7.77 -1.25
C GLU A 259 -1.84 -8.69 -2.13
N ILE A 260 -2.23 -8.19 -3.32
CA ILE A 260 -2.83 -9.00 -4.36
C ILE A 260 -1.87 -9.04 -5.55
N SER A 261 -1.58 -10.23 -6.01
CA SER A 261 -0.67 -10.50 -7.13
C SER A 261 -1.22 -11.57 -8.06
N ILE A 262 -0.53 -11.77 -9.17
CA ILE A 262 -0.71 -12.91 -10.08
C ILE A 262 0.61 -13.68 -10.08
N PRO A 263 0.60 -15.03 -10.17
CA PRO A 263 1.82 -15.83 -10.20
C PRO A 263 2.81 -15.35 -11.25
N GLY A 264 4.07 -15.12 -10.84
CA GLY A 264 5.13 -14.63 -11.73
C GLY A 264 5.18 -13.11 -11.94
N PHE A 265 4.28 -12.34 -11.31
CA PHE A 265 4.25 -10.88 -11.41
C PHE A 265 4.44 -10.21 -10.05
N PRO A 266 4.97 -8.98 -10.03
CA PRO A 266 4.98 -8.17 -8.82
C PRO A 266 3.56 -7.87 -8.32
N ALA A 267 3.42 -7.54 -7.03
CA ALA A 267 2.13 -7.14 -6.47
C ALA A 267 1.44 -6.06 -7.33
N LEU A 268 0.19 -6.32 -7.70
CA LEU A 268 -0.68 -5.41 -8.46
C LEU A 268 -1.35 -4.40 -7.55
N CYS A 269 -1.73 -4.86 -6.35
CA CYS A 269 -2.37 -4.08 -5.30
C CYS A 269 -1.64 -4.31 -3.98
N GLY A 270 -1.59 -3.29 -3.17
CA GLY A 270 -1.12 -3.42 -1.82
C GLY A 270 -1.76 -2.39 -0.91
N GLY A 271 -2.12 -2.84 0.27
CA GLY A 271 -2.83 -2.01 1.23
C GLY A 271 -2.68 -2.50 2.66
N GLY A 272 -3.44 -1.88 3.53
CA GLY A 272 -3.51 -2.24 4.93
C GLY A 272 -4.08 -1.13 5.80
N ARG A 273 -4.19 -1.44 7.08
CA ARG A 273 -4.61 -0.50 8.11
C ARG A 273 -3.44 0.38 8.53
N TYR A 274 -3.75 1.62 8.84
CA TYR A 274 -2.79 2.57 9.40
C TYR A 274 -3.44 3.37 10.53
N GLY A 275 -2.71 3.41 11.65
CA GLY A 275 -3.07 4.23 12.80
C GLY A 275 -2.04 5.33 13.01
N GLY A 276 -2.50 6.49 13.45
CA GLY A 276 -1.60 7.59 13.80
C GLY A 276 -1.22 8.52 12.65
N LEU A 277 -1.47 8.21 11.36
CA LEU A 277 -1.15 9.08 10.24
C LEU A 277 -1.87 10.43 10.36
N SER A 278 -3.18 10.43 10.62
CA SER A 278 -3.95 11.66 10.81
C SER A 278 -3.38 12.51 11.94
N LYS A 279 -3.07 11.89 13.07
CA LYS A 279 -2.45 12.58 14.23
C LYS A 279 -1.07 13.14 13.92
N GLN A 280 -0.23 12.40 13.19
CA GLN A 280 1.10 12.87 12.75
C GLN A 280 1.01 14.08 11.84
N LEU A 281 -0.06 14.18 11.04
CA LEU A 281 -0.33 15.30 10.16
C LEU A 281 -1.09 16.45 10.84
N GLY A 282 -1.34 16.37 12.15
CA GLY A 282 -1.96 17.41 12.94
C GLY A 282 -3.50 17.34 13.00
N GLY A 283 -4.09 16.23 12.55
CA GLY A 283 -5.52 15.97 12.61
C GLY A 283 -5.94 15.18 13.87
N PRO A 284 -7.22 14.79 13.94
CA PRO A 284 -7.73 13.94 15.02
C PRO A 284 -7.11 12.54 14.98
N ASP A 285 -7.13 11.84 16.12
CA ASP A 285 -6.62 10.48 16.22
C ASP A 285 -7.62 9.49 15.60
N VAL A 286 -7.60 9.39 14.29
CA VAL A 286 -8.52 8.57 13.49
C VAL A 286 -7.71 7.52 12.72
N GLU A 287 -8.06 6.25 12.90
CA GLU A 287 -7.47 5.16 12.12
C GLU A 287 -8.00 5.16 10.69
N GLY A 288 -7.16 4.72 9.77
CA GLY A 288 -7.51 4.50 8.37
C GLY A 288 -7.16 3.11 7.90
N ILE A 289 -7.78 2.72 6.80
CA ILE A 289 -7.42 1.53 6.02
C ILE A 289 -7.65 1.84 4.55
N GLY A 290 -6.74 1.39 3.69
CA GLY A 290 -6.85 1.60 2.27
C GLY A 290 -5.93 0.72 1.47
N PHE A 291 -5.97 0.90 0.17
CA PHE A 291 -5.03 0.27 -0.76
C PHE A 291 -4.75 1.16 -1.95
N ALA A 292 -3.68 0.82 -2.67
CA ALA A 292 -3.40 1.37 -3.99
C ALA A 292 -3.06 0.27 -5.00
N MET A 293 -3.56 0.42 -6.22
CA MET A 293 -3.27 -0.41 -7.40
C MET A 293 -2.49 0.40 -8.43
N GLY A 294 -1.43 -0.20 -9.00
CA GLY A 294 -0.72 0.40 -10.13
C GLY A 294 -1.43 0.10 -11.45
N LEU A 295 -2.00 1.12 -12.11
CA LEU A 295 -2.79 0.94 -13.33
C LEU A 295 -1.94 0.45 -14.51
N GLU A 296 -0.69 0.90 -14.63
CA GLU A 296 0.24 0.41 -15.66
C GLU A 296 0.45 -1.10 -15.56
N ARG A 297 0.58 -1.63 -14.32
CA ARG A 297 0.75 -3.07 -14.12
C ARG A 297 -0.50 -3.84 -14.52
N LEU A 298 -1.68 -3.35 -14.15
CA LEU A 298 -2.95 -3.95 -14.57
C LEU A 298 -3.09 -3.98 -16.09
N LEU A 299 -2.71 -2.90 -16.78
CA LEU A 299 -2.83 -2.79 -18.23
C LEU A 299 -1.77 -3.57 -19.01
N MET A 300 -0.52 -3.62 -18.51
CA MET A 300 0.58 -4.28 -19.22
C MET A 300 0.56 -5.79 -19.11
N ASP A 301 0.19 -6.30 -17.94
CA ASP A 301 0.41 -7.71 -17.61
C ASP A 301 -0.88 -8.53 -17.57
N CYS A 302 -2.05 -7.89 -17.40
CA CYS A 302 -3.29 -8.60 -17.11
C CYS A 302 -4.35 -8.49 -18.23
N LEU A 303 -4.54 -7.33 -18.83
CA LEU A 303 -5.58 -7.12 -19.85
C LEU A 303 -5.16 -7.55 -21.25
N LEU A 304 -3.86 -7.75 -21.51
CA LEU A 304 -3.37 -8.26 -22.79
C LEU A 304 -3.80 -9.72 -23.08
N TYR A 305 -4.10 -10.50 -22.04
CA TYR A 305 -4.51 -11.90 -22.17
C TYR A 305 -6.04 -12.11 -22.22
N THR A 306 -6.84 -11.10 -21.87
CA THR A 306 -8.30 -11.24 -21.73
C THR A 306 -9.09 -10.55 -22.86
N SER A 307 -8.46 -9.72 -23.68
CA SER A 307 -9.11 -9.09 -24.82
C SER A 307 -8.81 -9.91 -26.08
N PRO A 308 -9.81 -10.52 -26.75
CA PRO A 308 -9.63 -11.05 -28.10
C PRO A 308 -9.12 -9.91 -29.00
N SER A 309 -8.02 -10.15 -29.69
CA SER A 309 -7.53 -9.23 -30.70
C SER A 309 -8.67 -8.90 -31.67
N PRO A 310 -8.84 -7.65 -32.12
CA PRO A 310 -9.78 -7.34 -33.20
C PRO A 310 -9.54 -8.18 -34.45
N ARG A 311 -8.37 -8.82 -34.58
CA ARG A 311 -8.03 -9.74 -35.68
C ARG A 311 -8.58 -11.17 -35.49
N ASP A 312 -9.02 -11.53 -34.26
CA ASP A 312 -9.59 -12.85 -33.98
C ASP A 312 -11.11 -12.92 -34.18
N ARG A 313 -11.70 -11.85 -34.72
CA ARG A 313 -13.11 -11.77 -35.17
C ARG A 313 -13.18 -11.79 -36.69
N GLY A 314 -12.51 -12.74 -37.28
CA GLY A 314 -12.65 -13.06 -38.71
C GLY A 314 -13.68 -14.15 -38.94
#